data_59b090a3ddac8615abe80e02c40b6c3c
#
_entry.id   59b090a3ddac8615abe80e02c40b6c3c
#
_cell.length_a   1.000
_cell.length_b   1.000
_cell.length_c   1.000
_cell.angle_alpha   90.00
_cell.angle_beta   90.00
_cell.angle_gamma   90.00
#
_symmetry.space_group_name_H-M   'P 1'
#
loop_
_entity.id
_entity.type
_entity.pdbx_description
1 polymer ?
#
loop_
_entity_poly.entity_id
_entity_poly.type
_entity_poly.pdbx_seq_one_letter_code
_entity_poly.pdbx_strand_id
1 'polypeptide(L)'
;MGLDDYNIESKIILSRFYNRVKKKARGSRCLLCGKKTDGFCKSHSVPQFSLKYIAESGMVFHPSIFMDIESLDVEKGVMNSGIFQRICRECDGRFFQDYENERNLQKHLTDKILAEICIKNVLYTLDEKIEEKAFYSEIIKEIEFKADYGYIEKSVNNAIKKFEDELCFYKAFFNLHQRTLFVLFL
;
A
#
# COMPACT_ATOMS: atom_id res chain seq x y z
N MET A 1 0.35 -9.52 -36.39
CA MET A 1 0.43 -9.14 -34.98
C MET A 1 0.25 -7.64 -34.94
N GLY A 2 -0.89 -7.14 -34.49
CA GLY A 2 -1.22 -5.70 -34.49
C GLY A 2 -0.57 -4.99 -33.29
N LEU A 3 -0.53 -3.65 -33.35
CA LEU A 3 -0.03 -2.82 -32.23
C LEU A 3 -0.82 -3.07 -30.95
N ASP A 4 -2.10 -3.41 -31.06
CA ASP A 4 -2.99 -3.73 -29.94
C ASP A 4 -2.59 -5.05 -29.25
N ASP A 5 -2.18 -6.09 -30.00
CA ASP A 5 -1.74 -7.37 -29.45
C ASP A 5 -0.45 -7.20 -28.63
N TYR A 6 0.49 -6.38 -29.11
CA TYR A 6 1.73 -6.07 -28.38
C TYR A 6 1.46 -5.33 -27.07
N ASN A 7 0.48 -4.45 -27.06
CA ASN A 7 0.09 -3.69 -25.87
C ASN A 7 -0.54 -4.64 -24.80
N ILE A 8 -1.38 -5.58 -25.19
CA ILE A 8 -2.02 -6.54 -24.27
C ILE A 8 -0.97 -7.48 -23.66
N GLU A 9 -0.04 -7.99 -24.46
CA GLU A 9 1.02 -8.89 -23.97
C GLU A 9 1.94 -8.18 -22.96
N SER A 10 2.33 -6.94 -23.26
CA SER A 10 3.14 -6.11 -22.35
C SER A 10 2.42 -5.84 -21.03
N LYS A 11 1.12 -5.57 -21.05
CA LYS A 11 0.26 -5.41 -19.85
C LYS A 11 0.26 -6.66 -18.99
N ILE A 12 0.11 -7.83 -19.60
CA ILE A 12 0.09 -9.11 -18.90
C ILE A 12 1.45 -9.38 -18.24
N ILE A 13 2.54 -9.15 -18.95
CA ILE A 13 3.91 -9.36 -18.44
C ILE A 13 4.17 -8.43 -17.24
N LEU A 14 3.86 -7.14 -17.36
CA LEU A 14 4.06 -6.15 -16.32
C LEU A 14 3.20 -6.46 -15.09
N SER A 15 1.94 -6.84 -15.29
CA SER A 15 1.03 -7.22 -14.20
C SER A 15 1.54 -8.47 -13.46
N ARG A 16 2.05 -9.47 -14.16
CA ARG A 16 2.66 -10.66 -13.55
C ARG A 16 3.93 -10.32 -12.78
N PHE A 17 4.78 -9.45 -13.35
CA PHE A 17 5.98 -8.96 -12.68
C PHE A 17 5.61 -8.24 -11.38
N TYR A 18 4.68 -7.28 -11.44
CA TYR A 18 4.22 -6.54 -10.28
C TYR A 18 3.63 -7.44 -9.18
N ASN A 19 2.77 -8.39 -9.54
CA ASN A 19 2.21 -9.34 -8.58
C ASN A 19 3.29 -10.22 -7.92
N ARG A 20 4.33 -10.59 -8.64
CA ARG A 20 5.50 -11.32 -8.10
C ARG A 20 6.25 -10.46 -7.09
N VAL A 21 6.48 -9.19 -7.41
CA VAL A 21 7.14 -8.22 -6.52
C VAL A 21 6.32 -8.01 -5.25
N LYS A 22 5.02 -7.76 -5.35
CA LYS A 22 4.12 -7.65 -4.20
C LYS A 22 4.19 -8.85 -3.27
N LYS A 23 4.20 -10.05 -3.84
CA LYS A 23 4.31 -11.28 -3.07
C LYS A 23 5.64 -11.38 -2.31
N LYS A 24 6.75 -10.98 -2.92
CA LYS A 24 8.08 -10.95 -2.29
C LYS A 24 8.17 -9.87 -1.21
N ALA A 25 7.53 -8.72 -1.42
CA ALA A 25 7.52 -7.60 -0.50
C ALA A 25 6.73 -7.88 0.80
N ARG A 26 5.85 -8.90 0.81
CA ARG A 26 5.07 -9.27 2.00
C ARG A 26 6.00 -9.69 3.12
N GLY A 27 5.86 -9.05 4.27
CA GLY A 27 6.54 -9.46 5.49
C GLY A 27 5.88 -10.69 6.13
N SER A 28 6.40 -11.11 7.29
CA SER A 28 5.85 -12.22 8.08
C SER A 28 5.31 -11.78 9.44
N ARG A 29 5.35 -10.48 9.75
CA ARG A 29 4.91 -9.93 11.02
C ARG A 29 3.92 -8.80 10.84
N CYS A 30 2.89 -8.81 11.69
CA CYS A 30 1.93 -7.71 11.78
C CYS A 30 2.64 -6.40 12.18
N LEU A 31 2.43 -5.32 11.43
CA LEU A 31 3.05 -4.02 11.73
C LEU A 31 2.53 -3.40 13.02
N LEU A 32 1.30 -3.75 13.46
CA LEU A 32 0.72 -3.25 14.69
C LEU A 32 1.22 -4.03 15.92
N CYS A 33 0.98 -5.32 16.00
CA CYS A 33 1.30 -6.10 17.20
C CYS A 33 2.66 -6.80 17.16
N GLY A 34 3.39 -6.77 16.04
CA GLY A 34 4.68 -7.44 15.88
C GLY A 34 4.61 -8.97 15.82
N LYS A 35 3.47 -9.58 16.07
CA LYS A 35 3.30 -11.05 16.04
C LYS A 35 3.52 -11.59 14.63
N LYS A 36 4.15 -12.76 14.53
CA LYS A 36 4.21 -13.51 13.28
C LYS A 36 2.81 -13.93 12.86
N THR A 37 2.51 -13.83 11.57
CA THR A 37 1.22 -14.22 11.00
C THR A 37 1.42 -14.97 9.70
N ASP A 38 0.60 -15.98 9.46
CA ASP A 38 0.59 -16.74 8.21
C ASP A 38 -0.19 -16.04 7.09
N GLY A 39 -0.92 -14.97 7.44
CA GLY A 39 -1.63 -14.13 6.47
C GLY A 39 -2.05 -12.78 7.05
N PHE A 40 -2.04 -11.78 6.20
CA PHE A 40 -2.54 -10.45 6.50
C PHE A 40 -3.98 -10.30 6.02
N CYS A 41 -4.80 -9.52 6.73
CA CYS A 41 -6.10 -9.13 6.23
C CYS A 41 -5.97 -8.14 5.06
N LYS A 42 -7.01 -8.06 4.24
CA LYS A 42 -7.19 -6.99 3.26
C LYS A 42 -7.83 -5.82 3.99
N SER A 43 -7.01 -4.94 4.55
CA SER A 43 -7.49 -3.75 5.24
C SER A 43 -7.61 -2.59 4.26
N HIS A 44 -8.68 -1.81 4.37
CA HIS A 44 -8.87 -0.61 3.55
C HIS A 44 -8.36 0.63 4.28
N SER A 45 -7.61 1.49 3.61
CA SER A 45 -7.21 2.79 4.15
C SER A 45 -8.40 3.72 4.34
N VAL A 46 -9.37 3.64 3.42
CA VAL A 46 -10.66 4.32 3.49
C VAL A 46 -11.76 3.27 3.62
N PRO A 47 -12.73 3.41 4.55
CA PRO A 47 -13.79 2.44 4.71
C PRO A 47 -14.58 2.21 3.43
N GLN A 48 -14.98 0.97 3.16
CA GLN A 48 -15.69 0.61 1.92
C GLN A 48 -17.00 1.38 1.73
N PHE A 49 -17.72 1.68 2.81
CA PHE A 49 -18.95 2.47 2.70
C PHE A 49 -18.64 3.89 2.17
N SER A 50 -17.54 4.53 2.60
CA SER A 50 -17.13 5.84 2.08
C SER A 50 -16.76 5.76 0.60
N LEU A 51 -16.03 4.72 0.18
CA LEU A 51 -15.70 4.50 -1.23
C LEU A 51 -16.95 4.30 -2.10
N LYS A 52 -17.99 3.65 -1.57
CA LYS A 52 -19.26 3.46 -2.30
C LYS A 52 -19.98 4.78 -2.62
N TYR A 53 -19.83 5.81 -1.78
CA TYR A 53 -20.44 7.13 -2.01
C TYR A 53 -19.79 7.90 -3.16
N ILE A 54 -18.52 7.65 -3.44
CA ILE A 54 -17.76 8.34 -4.51
C ILE A 54 -17.55 7.48 -5.75
N ALA A 55 -17.98 6.21 -5.70
CA ALA A 55 -17.80 5.28 -6.81
C ALA A 55 -18.77 5.59 -7.97
N GLU A 56 -18.26 5.63 -9.20
CA GLU A 56 -19.04 5.63 -10.41
C GLU A 56 -19.10 4.19 -10.97
N SER A 57 -20.29 3.67 -11.18
CA SER A 57 -20.50 2.28 -11.65
C SER A 57 -19.75 1.22 -10.83
N GLY A 58 -19.56 1.47 -9.52
CA GLY A 58 -18.82 0.59 -8.60
C GLY A 58 -17.30 0.67 -8.72
N MET A 59 -16.78 1.60 -9.51
CA MET A 59 -15.35 1.86 -9.70
C MET A 59 -14.94 3.16 -9.02
N VAL A 60 -13.71 3.22 -8.55
CA VAL A 60 -13.08 4.41 -8.00
C VAL A 60 -11.71 4.61 -8.65
N PHE A 61 -11.35 5.86 -8.89
CA PHE A 61 -10.02 6.20 -9.33
C PHE A 61 -9.02 5.89 -8.21
N HIS A 62 -7.98 5.13 -8.52
CA HIS A 62 -6.96 4.72 -7.59
C HIS A 62 -5.60 5.23 -8.06
N PRO A 63 -5.11 6.38 -7.52
CA PRO A 63 -3.78 6.85 -7.84
C PRO A 63 -2.75 5.81 -7.38
N SER A 64 -1.86 5.44 -8.28
CA SER A 64 -0.75 4.51 -8.02
C SER A 64 0.54 5.21 -8.33
N ILE A 65 1.63 4.83 -7.67
CA ILE A 65 3.00 5.24 -8.04
C ILE A 65 3.36 4.88 -9.48
N PHE A 66 2.57 4.01 -10.09
CA PHE A 66 2.72 3.57 -11.48
C PHE A 66 1.71 4.21 -12.43
N MET A 67 1.10 5.35 -12.07
CA MET A 67 0.12 6.06 -12.92
C MET A 67 0.65 6.41 -14.31
N ASP A 68 1.97 6.66 -14.41
CA ASP A 68 2.62 6.96 -15.69
C ASP A 68 2.81 5.73 -16.60
N ILE A 69 2.46 4.54 -16.09
CA ILE A 69 2.50 3.31 -16.87
C ILE A 69 1.11 3.04 -17.42
N GLU A 70 0.84 3.45 -18.66
CA GLU A 70 -0.47 3.28 -19.35
C GLU A 70 -1.05 1.86 -19.32
N SER A 71 -0.19 0.88 -19.01
CA SER A 71 -0.56 -0.53 -18.95
C SER A 71 -1.17 -1.00 -17.62
N LEU A 72 -1.22 -0.13 -16.59
CA LEU A 72 -1.82 -0.48 -15.30
C LEU A 72 -3.17 0.24 -15.12
N ASP A 73 -4.20 -0.54 -14.80
CA ASP A 73 -5.53 0.00 -14.54
C ASP A 73 -5.51 0.93 -13.33
N VAL A 74 -5.86 2.20 -13.54
CA VAL A 74 -6.01 3.21 -12.50
C VAL A 74 -7.39 3.17 -11.84
N GLU A 75 -8.36 2.54 -12.51
CA GLU A 75 -9.69 2.30 -11.96
C GLU A 75 -9.76 0.95 -11.27
N LYS A 76 -10.25 0.94 -10.06
CA LYS A 76 -10.45 -0.30 -9.28
C LYS A 76 -11.85 -0.34 -8.71
N GLY A 77 -12.45 -1.52 -8.69
CA GLY A 77 -13.68 -1.74 -7.95
C GLY A 77 -13.48 -1.42 -6.46
N VAL A 78 -14.51 -0.88 -5.83
CA VAL A 78 -14.53 -0.47 -4.40
C VAL A 78 -13.90 -1.53 -3.48
N MET A 79 -14.14 -2.83 -3.76
CA MET A 79 -13.61 -3.94 -2.98
C MET A 79 -12.08 -4.10 -3.05
N ASN A 80 -11.44 -3.51 -4.04
CA ASN A 80 -10.00 -3.66 -4.29
C ASN A 80 -9.24 -2.33 -4.23
N SER A 81 -9.93 -1.22 -4.00
CA SER A 81 -9.31 0.11 -3.91
C SER A 81 -8.83 0.39 -2.50
N GLY A 82 -7.66 1.03 -2.36
CA GLY A 82 -7.10 1.43 -1.08
C GLY A 82 -6.77 0.29 -0.12
N ILE A 83 -6.53 -0.93 -0.64
CA ILE A 83 -6.19 -2.10 0.16
C ILE A 83 -4.70 -2.12 0.47
N PHE A 84 -4.39 -2.43 1.73
CA PHE A 84 -3.04 -2.85 2.16
C PHE A 84 -3.10 -4.16 2.95
N GLN A 85 -1.95 -4.88 3.00
CA GLN A 85 -1.86 -6.20 3.62
C GLN A 85 -0.62 -6.30 4.53
N ARG A 86 -0.64 -5.56 5.66
CA ARG A 86 0.47 -5.47 6.63
C ARG A 86 0.07 -5.74 8.08
N ILE A 87 -1.22 -5.94 8.32
CA ILE A 87 -1.74 -6.18 9.67
C ILE A 87 -2.55 -7.47 9.73
N CYS A 88 -2.55 -8.10 10.90
CA CYS A 88 -3.37 -9.29 11.13
C CYS A 88 -4.84 -8.90 11.35
N ARG A 89 -5.74 -9.85 11.13
CA ARG A 89 -7.19 -9.65 11.27
C ARG A 89 -7.60 -9.19 12.67
N GLU A 90 -6.94 -9.71 13.72
CA GLU A 90 -7.20 -9.32 15.10
C GLU A 90 -6.92 -7.83 15.33
N CYS A 91 -5.78 -7.33 14.80
CA CYS A 91 -5.44 -5.91 14.91
C CYS A 91 -6.39 -5.04 14.09
N ASP A 92 -6.72 -5.43 12.87
CA ASP A 92 -7.66 -4.69 12.03
C ASP A 92 -9.01 -4.54 12.70
N GLY A 93 -9.61 -5.65 13.15
CA GLY A 93 -10.91 -5.65 13.78
C GLY A 93 -10.96 -4.98 15.16
N ARG A 94 -9.82 -4.84 15.87
CA ARG A 94 -9.78 -4.23 17.19
C ARG A 94 -9.48 -2.74 17.18
N PHE A 95 -8.52 -2.32 16.33
CA PHE A 95 -7.99 -0.95 16.38
C PHE A 95 -8.77 0.06 15.55
N PHE A 96 -9.62 -0.35 14.62
CA PHE A 96 -10.26 0.55 13.66
C PHE A 96 -11.79 0.49 13.67
N GLN A 97 -12.37 -0.04 14.74
CA GLN A 97 -13.82 -0.25 14.85
C GLN A 97 -14.63 1.06 14.77
N ASP A 98 -14.10 2.14 15.35
CA ASP A 98 -14.80 3.41 15.37
C ASP A 98 -14.74 4.10 14.01
N TYR A 99 -13.60 4.07 13.34
CA TYR A 99 -13.42 4.59 11.98
C TYR A 99 -14.22 3.77 10.94
N GLU A 100 -14.33 2.47 11.12
CA GLU A 100 -15.09 1.61 10.19
C GLU A 100 -16.59 1.60 10.44
N ASN A 101 -17.06 2.35 11.43
CA ASN A 101 -18.48 2.51 11.70
C ASN A 101 -19.04 3.79 11.07
N GLU A 102 -19.85 3.64 10.03
CA GLU A 102 -20.47 4.74 9.29
C GLU A 102 -21.15 5.76 10.19
N ARG A 103 -21.87 5.31 11.24
CA ARG A 103 -22.60 6.19 12.17
C ARG A 103 -21.67 7.13 12.94
N ASN A 104 -20.44 6.71 13.17
CA ASN A 104 -19.46 7.52 13.88
C ASN A 104 -18.90 8.65 12.99
N LEU A 105 -18.72 8.40 11.70
CA LEU A 105 -18.24 9.41 10.75
C LEU A 105 -19.28 10.47 10.39
N GLN A 106 -20.56 10.21 10.67
CA GLN A 106 -21.65 11.18 10.51
C GLN A 106 -21.78 12.16 11.69
N LYS A 107 -21.00 11.96 12.75
CA LYS A 107 -20.95 12.79 13.93
C LYS A 107 -19.66 13.60 14.00
N HIS A 108 -19.51 14.39 15.08
CA HIS A 108 -18.24 15.03 15.39
C HIS A 108 -17.15 13.97 15.59
N LEU A 109 -16.05 14.08 14.84
CA LEU A 109 -14.95 13.15 14.93
C LEU A 109 -14.22 13.29 16.27
N THR A 110 -14.04 12.19 16.95
CA THR A 110 -13.25 12.14 18.19
C THR A 110 -11.77 12.02 17.88
N ASP A 111 -10.90 12.40 18.83
CA ASP A 111 -9.44 12.22 18.70
C ASP A 111 -9.05 10.77 18.42
N LYS A 112 -9.80 9.81 18.96
CA LYS A 112 -9.63 8.38 18.69
C LYS A 112 -9.85 8.07 17.22
N ILE A 113 -10.96 8.50 16.62
CA ILE A 113 -11.25 8.29 15.21
C ILE A 113 -10.19 8.94 14.33
N LEU A 114 -9.77 10.16 14.65
CA LEU A 114 -8.71 10.85 13.92
C LEU A 114 -7.39 10.07 13.98
N ALA A 115 -7.03 9.53 15.14
CA ALA A 115 -5.85 8.68 15.28
C ALA A 115 -5.97 7.37 14.45
N GLU A 116 -7.13 6.72 14.45
CA GLU A 116 -7.39 5.53 13.63
C GLU A 116 -7.23 5.82 12.13
N ILE A 117 -7.75 6.97 11.66
CA ILE A 117 -7.58 7.46 10.27
C ILE A 117 -6.10 7.66 9.94
N CYS A 118 -5.38 8.38 10.80
CA CYS A 118 -3.95 8.64 10.60
C CYS A 118 -3.14 7.36 10.51
N ILE A 119 -3.38 6.41 11.42
CA ILE A 119 -2.67 5.12 11.43
C ILE A 119 -2.97 4.30 10.18
N LYS A 120 -4.24 4.22 9.73
CA LYS A 120 -4.57 3.51 8.49
C LYS A 120 -3.89 4.14 7.27
N ASN A 121 -3.83 5.45 7.18
CA ASN A 121 -3.15 6.15 6.09
C ASN A 121 -1.63 5.90 6.12
N VAL A 122 -1.01 5.95 7.31
CA VAL A 122 0.42 5.62 7.44
C VAL A 122 0.71 4.16 7.06
N LEU A 123 -0.13 3.22 7.48
CA LEU A 123 0.01 1.80 7.12
C LEU A 123 -0.13 1.58 5.61
N TYR A 124 -1.07 2.25 4.97
CA TYR A 124 -1.27 2.21 3.53
C TYR A 124 -0.04 2.77 2.78
N THR A 125 0.42 3.96 3.14
CA THR A 125 1.60 4.58 2.53
C THR A 125 2.86 3.75 2.76
N LEU A 126 3.00 3.15 3.95
CA LEU A 126 4.11 2.27 4.26
C LEU A 126 4.08 0.99 3.41
N ASP A 127 2.89 0.42 3.16
CA ASP A 127 2.74 -0.72 2.25
C ASP A 127 3.18 -0.37 0.83
N GLU A 128 2.73 0.80 0.31
CA GLU A 128 3.14 1.29 -1.01
C GLU A 128 4.66 1.49 -1.10
N LYS A 129 5.30 2.10 -0.09
CA LYS A 129 6.75 2.32 -0.09
C LYS A 129 7.56 1.03 0.00
N ILE A 130 7.07 0.03 0.71
CA ILE A 130 7.70 -1.30 0.75
C ILE A 130 7.58 -1.99 -0.62
N GLU A 131 6.43 -1.90 -1.28
CA GLU A 131 6.23 -2.46 -2.62
C GLU A 131 7.08 -1.75 -3.66
N GLU A 132 7.15 -0.43 -3.60
CA GLU A 132 7.96 0.42 -4.47
C GLU A 132 9.46 0.07 -4.36
N LYS A 133 9.98 -0.03 -3.14
CA LYS A 133 11.35 -0.48 -2.89
C LYS A 133 11.62 -1.85 -3.50
N ALA A 134 10.73 -2.81 -3.27
CA ALA A 134 10.88 -4.15 -3.83
C ALA A 134 10.85 -4.15 -5.35
N PHE A 135 10.02 -3.30 -5.97
CA PHE A 135 9.93 -3.14 -7.42
C PHE A 135 11.26 -2.64 -8.00
N TYR A 136 11.82 -1.56 -7.46
CA TYR A 136 13.12 -1.07 -7.92
C TYR A 136 14.23 -2.08 -7.70
N SER A 137 14.23 -2.80 -6.60
CA SER A 137 15.22 -3.84 -6.33
C SER A 137 15.17 -5.01 -7.33
N GLU A 138 13.99 -5.36 -7.83
CA GLU A 138 13.85 -6.40 -8.87
C GLU A 138 14.20 -5.85 -10.26
N ILE A 139 13.88 -4.59 -10.57
CA ILE A 139 14.27 -3.95 -11.83
C ILE A 139 15.79 -3.89 -11.97
N ILE A 140 16.52 -3.49 -10.90
CA ILE A 140 17.99 -3.47 -10.94
C ILE A 140 18.53 -4.84 -11.35
N LYS A 141 18.06 -5.92 -10.75
CA LYS A 141 18.53 -7.28 -11.07
C LYS A 141 18.29 -7.66 -12.52
N GLU A 142 17.16 -7.22 -13.10
CA GLU A 142 16.85 -7.47 -14.51
C GLU A 142 17.73 -6.63 -15.45
N ILE A 143 18.11 -5.42 -15.04
CA ILE A 143 18.97 -4.51 -15.81
C ILE A 143 20.42 -4.97 -15.77
N GLU A 144 20.97 -5.34 -14.61
CA GLU A 144 22.33 -5.88 -14.47
C GLU A 144 22.60 -7.06 -15.40
N PHE A 145 21.58 -7.83 -15.70
CA PHE A 145 21.71 -8.98 -16.57
C PHE A 145 21.79 -8.63 -18.07
N LYS A 146 21.40 -7.41 -18.47
CA LYS A 146 21.18 -7.08 -19.90
C LYS A 146 22.04 -5.98 -20.48
N ALA A 147 22.66 -5.10 -19.70
CA ALA A 147 23.46 -4.00 -20.25
C ALA A 147 24.28 -3.24 -19.18
N ASP A 148 25.38 -2.64 -19.60
CA ASP A 148 26.24 -1.77 -18.80
C ASP A 148 25.65 -0.33 -18.75
N TYR A 149 24.63 -0.13 -17.89
CA TYR A 149 23.95 1.14 -17.71
C TYR A 149 24.28 1.78 -16.34
N GLY A 150 25.55 2.12 -16.09
CA GLY A 150 25.98 2.70 -14.82
C GLY A 150 25.20 3.95 -14.39
N TYR A 151 24.65 4.72 -15.34
CA TYR A 151 23.80 5.88 -15.02
C TYR A 151 22.43 5.43 -14.46
N ILE A 152 21.80 4.42 -15.06
CA ILE A 152 20.50 3.90 -14.64
C ILE A 152 20.64 3.25 -13.26
N GLU A 153 21.67 2.43 -13.06
CA GLU A 153 22.01 1.82 -11.78
C GLU A 153 22.15 2.86 -10.67
N LYS A 154 22.90 3.93 -10.90
CA LYS A 154 23.07 5.02 -9.93
C LYS A 154 21.75 5.72 -9.61
N SER A 155 20.93 5.99 -10.62
CA SER A 155 19.61 6.63 -10.45
C SER A 155 18.68 5.76 -9.61
N VAL A 156 18.60 4.46 -9.91
CA VAL A 156 17.75 3.52 -9.19
C VAL A 156 18.25 3.29 -7.77
N ASN A 157 19.55 3.20 -7.52
CA ASN A 157 20.12 3.11 -6.17
C ASN A 157 19.82 4.37 -5.33
N ASN A 158 19.87 5.55 -5.94
CA ASN A 158 19.50 6.79 -5.26
C ASN A 158 17.99 6.80 -4.89
N ALA A 159 17.14 6.33 -5.80
CA ALA A 159 15.71 6.18 -5.52
C ALA A 159 15.45 5.19 -4.37
N ILE A 160 16.11 4.03 -4.37
CA ILE A 160 16.00 3.05 -3.28
C ILE A 160 16.40 3.68 -1.94
N LYS A 161 17.55 4.36 -1.90
CA LYS A 161 18.01 5.02 -0.67
C LYS A 161 17.00 6.04 -0.15
N LYS A 162 16.42 6.87 -1.05
CA LYS A 162 15.36 7.81 -0.70
C LYS A 162 14.17 7.10 -0.07
N PHE A 163 13.71 5.98 -0.66
CA PHE A 163 12.58 5.22 -0.13
C PHE A 163 12.91 4.52 1.19
N GLU A 164 14.16 4.10 1.41
CA GLU A 164 14.60 3.59 2.71
C GLU A 164 14.51 4.66 3.80
N ASP A 165 14.91 5.89 3.50
CA ASP A 165 14.82 7.01 4.43
C ASP A 165 13.36 7.36 4.74
N GLU A 166 12.50 7.43 3.72
CA GLU A 166 11.06 7.65 3.89
C GLU A 166 10.40 6.52 4.69
N LEU A 167 10.77 5.27 4.42
CA LEU A 167 10.26 4.12 5.16
C LEU A 167 10.64 4.18 6.64
N CYS A 168 11.87 4.61 6.94
CA CYS A 168 12.34 4.81 8.30
C CYS A 168 11.52 5.88 9.03
N PHE A 169 11.24 7.01 8.36
CA PHE A 169 10.40 8.09 8.88
C PHE A 169 8.97 7.61 9.18
N TYR A 170 8.31 6.92 8.25
CA TYR A 170 6.95 6.40 8.47
C TYR A 170 6.88 5.36 9.59
N LYS A 171 7.89 4.51 9.73
CA LYS A 171 7.98 3.57 10.87
C LYS A 171 8.13 4.30 12.20
N ALA A 172 8.96 5.33 12.28
CA ALA A 172 9.12 6.13 13.49
C ALA A 172 7.83 6.85 13.85
N PHE A 173 7.17 7.50 12.87
CA PHE A 173 5.88 8.15 13.04
C PHE A 173 4.80 7.18 13.51
N PHE A 174 4.72 6.00 12.89
CA PHE A 174 3.79 4.95 13.26
C PHE A 174 4.00 4.48 14.71
N ASN A 175 5.24 4.24 15.14
CA ASN A 175 5.56 3.81 16.50
C ASN A 175 5.16 4.86 17.54
N LEU A 176 5.32 6.14 17.23
CA LEU A 176 4.87 7.24 18.09
C LEU A 176 3.34 7.22 18.25
N HIS A 177 2.60 7.08 17.16
CA HIS A 177 1.14 7.04 17.19
C HIS A 177 0.59 5.77 17.85
N GLN A 178 1.25 4.62 17.70
CA GLN A 178 0.90 3.42 18.47
C GLN A 178 1.03 3.66 19.97
N ARG A 179 2.11 4.31 20.44
CA ARG A 179 2.30 4.61 21.87
C ARG A 179 1.23 5.55 22.38
N THR A 180 0.86 6.55 21.61
CA THR A 180 -0.22 7.49 21.96
C THR A 180 -1.57 6.79 22.08
N LEU A 181 -1.90 5.88 21.15
CA LEU A 181 -3.11 5.05 21.26
C LEU A 181 -3.09 4.14 22.49
N PHE A 182 -1.95 3.52 22.82
CA PHE A 182 -1.84 2.69 24.03
C PHE A 182 -2.04 3.51 25.32
N VAL A 183 -1.59 4.75 25.35
CA VAL A 183 -1.77 5.66 26.51
C VAL A 183 -3.24 6.12 26.63
N LEU A 184 -3.97 6.26 25.51
CA LEU A 184 -5.39 6.64 25.52
C LEU A 184 -6.33 5.47 25.87
N PHE A 185 -5.82 4.23 25.92
CA PHE A 185 -6.58 3.02 26.26
C PHE A 185 -6.25 2.44 27.65
N LEU A 186 -5.35 3.06 28.42
CA LEU A 186 -5.08 2.78 29.85
C LEU A 186 -5.78 3.79 30.74
#